data_b6eb631a25636c43179bb077620e640f
#
_entry.id   b6eb631a25636c43179bb077620e640f
#
_cell.length_a   1.000
_cell.length_b   1.000
_cell.length_c   1.000
_cell.angle_alpha   90.00
_cell.angle_beta   90.00
_cell.angle_gamma   90.00
#
_symmetry.space_group_name_H-M   'P 1'
#
loop_
_entity.id
_entity.type
_entity.pdbx_description
1 polymer ?
#
loop_
_entity_poly.entity_id
_entity_poly.type
_entity_poly.pdbx_seq_one_letter_code
_entity_poly.pdbx_strand_id
1 'polypeptide(L)'
;KEYRRQRQMCIRDSGEPTLYTRLSEYIELCHSHGMTTMLVTNGTLPKVLEKLDTLPTQLYVSVDAPNKEVFDEICRPKWNAAAWEKFDETIDLLPSLDTRIVCRHTLIKGRNMKPEHIPQYAALDNRADPDWIECKGYVHVGNSRENLTAENMPFHEDILDFSNALAPLTDRKLLDDSPPSRVALVGREIVPIPIPEATMYFPEDLGIAESVKHLKIIQ
;
A
#
# COMPACT_ATOMS: atom_id res chain seq x y z
N LYS A 1 18.49 -18.48 19.76
CA LYS A 1 18.16 -17.36 18.82
C LYS A 1 16.80 -16.82 19.25
N GLU A 2 16.78 -15.69 19.96
CA GLU A 2 15.55 -14.97 20.25
C GLU A 2 14.99 -14.49 18.91
N TYR A 3 13.80 -14.98 18.55
CA TYR A 3 12.97 -14.40 17.50
C TYR A 3 12.48 -13.05 18.01
N ARG A 4 13.20 -11.97 17.74
CA ARG A 4 12.63 -10.62 17.86
C ARG A 4 11.49 -10.56 16.85
N ARG A 5 10.24 -10.58 17.34
CA ARG A 5 9.09 -10.32 16.49
C ARG A 5 9.25 -8.92 15.92
N GLN A 6 9.34 -8.82 14.61
CA GLN A 6 9.36 -7.55 13.91
C GLN A 6 8.11 -6.77 14.29
N ARG A 7 8.30 -5.58 14.86
CA ARG A 7 7.21 -4.66 15.14
C ARG A 7 7.02 -3.80 13.89
N GLN A 8 5.89 -3.96 13.22
CA GLN A 8 5.51 -3.18 12.06
C GLN A 8 4.37 -2.25 12.43
N MET A 9 4.53 -0.94 12.16
CA MET A 9 3.48 0.03 12.25
C MET A 9 2.85 0.25 10.86
N CYS A 10 1.59 -0.12 10.72
CA CYS A 10 0.81 0.13 9.52
C CYS A 10 0.05 1.45 9.66
N ILE A 11 0.43 2.45 8.86
CA ILE A 11 -0.17 3.80 8.84
C ILE A 11 -1.18 3.81 7.69
N ARG A 12 -2.41 3.45 8.01
CA ARG A 12 -3.50 3.32 7.01
C ARG A 12 -4.88 3.50 7.65
N ASP A 13 -5.10 4.41 8.53
CA ASP A 13 -6.39 4.53 9.17
C ASP A 13 -7.47 5.20 8.30
N SER A 14 -8.65 5.37 8.83
CA SER A 14 -9.85 5.86 8.14
C SER A 14 -9.61 7.26 7.53
N GLY A 15 -9.07 7.28 6.33
CA GLY A 15 -8.74 8.51 5.60
C GLY A 15 -7.42 8.38 4.84
N GLU A 16 -6.88 9.52 4.43
CA GLU A 16 -5.62 9.62 3.71
C GLU A 16 -4.50 10.04 4.68
N PRO A 17 -3.53 9.15 5.00
CA PRO A 17 -2.48 9.44 5.97
C PRO A 17 -1.60 10.64 5.62
N THR A 18 -1.42 10.94 4.32
CA THR A 18 -0.63 12.08 3.87
C THR A 18 -1.25 13.45 4.20
N LEU A 19 -2.49 13.47 4.71
CA LEU A 19 -3.10 14.67 5.30
C LEU A 19 -2.58 14.99 6.70
N TYR A 20 -1.90 14.03 7.37
CA TYR A 20 -1.35 14.27 8.70
C TYR A 20 -0.07 15.10 8.61
N THR A 21 -0.12 16.31 9.11
CA THR A 21 0.95 17.33 8.96
C THR A 21 2.26 16.95 9.64
N ARG A 22 2.26 16.02 10.59
CA ARG A 22 3.45 15.54 11.31
C ARG A 22 3.80 14.09 10.94
N LEU A 23 3.50 13.68 9.71
CA LEU A 23 3.69 12.31 9.25
C LEU A 23 5.17 11.89 9.30
N SER A 24 6.08 12.77 8.85
CA SER A 24 7.52 12.53 8.85
C SER A 24 8.06 12.27 10.27
N GLU A 25 7.71 13.14 11.21
CA GLU A 25 8.08 13.01 12.62
C GLU A 25 7.54 11.72 13.25
N TYR A 26 6.32 11.32 12.86
CA TYR A 26 5.71 10.08 13.36
C TYR A 26 6.44 8.83 12.82
N ILE A 27 6.83 8.84 11.54
CA ILE A 27 7.63 7.77 10.94
C ILE A 27 8.99 7.67 11.64
N GLU A 28 9.66 8.82 11.83
CA GLU A 28 10.94 8.89 12.53
C GLU A 28 10.84 8.33 13.96
N LEU A 29 9.80 8.70 14.69
CA LEU A 29 9.55 8.15 16.03
C LEU A 29 9.39 6.63 16.02
N CYS A 30 8.67 6.08 15.05
CA CYS A 30 8.53 4.63 14.90
C CYS A 30 9.89 3.98 14.63
N HIS A 31 10.69 4.54 13.71
CA HIS A 31 12.01 4.02 13.37
C HIS A 31 12.96 4.07 14.56
N SER A 32 12.95 5.15 15.34
CA SER A 32 13.77 5.28 16.54
C SER A 32 13.47 4.23 17.62
N HIS A 33 12.26 3.66 17.59
CA HIS A 33 11.87 2.53 18.44
C HIS A 33 12.12 1.14 17.79
N GLY A 34 12.87 1.08 16.68
CA GLY A 34 13.15 -0.16 15.95
C GLY A 34 11.92 -0.80 15.32
N MET A 35 10.91 0.01 14.99
CA MET A 35 9.72 -0.44 14.26
C MET A 35 9.89 -0.15 12.77
N THR A 36 9.48 -1.09 11.92
CA THR A 36 9.28 -0.81 10.50
C THR A 36 7.94 -0.11 10.30
N THR A 37 7.85 0.77 9.31
CA THR A 37 6.63 1.49 8.98
C THR A 37 6.13 1.12 7.59
N MET A 38 4.82 0.95 7.46
CA MET A 38 4.13 0.75 6.20
C MET A 38 3.10 1.87 6.03
N LEU A 39 3.37 2.79 5.11
CA LEU A 39 2.46 3.88 4.77
C LEU A 39 1.61 3.46 3.57
N VAL A 40 0.30 3.56 3.69
CA VAL A 40 -0.64 3.28 2.58
C VAL A 40 -1.34 4.59 2.20
N THR A 41 -1.18 5.02 0.96
CA THR A 41 -1.75 6.26 0.45
C THR A 41 -2.54 6.03 -0.85
N ASN A 42 -3.48 6.92 -1.12
CA ASN A 42 -4.18 6.98 -2.40
C ASN A 42 -3.37 7.73 -3.50
N GLY A 43 -2.19 8.23 -3.16
CA GLY A 43 -1.29 8.90 -4.09
C GLY A 43 -1.75 10.28 -4.59
N THR A 44 -2.78 10.90 -4.00
CA THR A 44 -3.31 12.18 -4.51
C THR A 44 -2.63 13.42 -3.95
N LEU A 45 -1.56 13.25 -3.16
CA LEU A 45 -0.78 14.34 -2.56
C LEU A 45 0.72 14.19 -2.84
N PRO A 46 1.18 14.26 -4.11
CA PRO A 46 2.58 14.05 -4.51
C PRO A 46 3.55 14.96 -3.77
N LYS A 47 3.19 16.24 -3.60
CA LYS A 47 4.04 17.23 -2.91
C LYS A 47 4.27 16.94 -1.43
N VAL A 48 3.38 16.17 -0.80
CA VAL A 48 3.59 15.73 0.59
C VAL A 48 4.60 14.58 0.61
N LEU A 49 4.46 13.61 -0.29
CA LEU A 49 5.42 12.49 -0.42
C LEU A 49 6.82 12.99 -0.77
N GLU A 50 6.93 13.94 -1.71
CA GLU A 50 8.19 14.56 -2.11
C GLU A 50 8.92 15.27 -0.95
N LYS A 51 8.18 15.80 0.01
CA LYS A 51 8.69 16.61 1.12
C LYS A 51 8.83 15.85 2.44
N LEU A 52 8.62 14.54 2.46
CA LEU A 52 8.85 13.75 3.66
C LEU A 52 10.37 13.72 3.99
N ASP A 53 10.76 14.29 5.12
CA ASP A 53 12.14 14.24 5.62
C ASP A 53 12.54 12.81 6.00
N THR A 54 11.56 12.02 6.51
CA THR A 54 11.72 10.61 6.82
C THR A 54 10.69 9.80 6.06
N LEU A 55 11.18 8.93 5.17
CA LEU A 55 10.34 8.02 4.39
C LEU A 55 9.96 6.78 5.21
N PRO A 56 8.77 6.18 4.94
CA PRO A 56 8.42 4.90 5.56
C PRO A 56 9.36 3.79 5.10
N THR A 57 9.46 2.70 5.85
CA THR A 57 10.21 1.51 5.43
C THR A 57 9.61 0.90 4.16
N GLN A 58 8.30 1.06 3.96
CA GLN A 58 7.58 0.58 2.80
C GLN A 58 6.39 1.51 2.49
N LEU A 59 6.34 2.00 1.26
CA LEU A 59 5.27 2.86 0.75
C LEU A 59 4.35 2.05 -0.16
N TYR A 60 3.09 1.94 0.24
CA TYR A 60 2.03 1.40 -0.60
C TYR A 60 1.26 2.53 -1.28
N VAL A 61 1.19 2.48 -2.59
CA VAL A 61 0.33 3.37 -3.37
C VAL A 61 -0.83 2.57 -3.95
N SER A 62 -2.05 3.01 -3.65
CA SER A 62 -3.27 2.39 -4.20
C SER A 62 -3.43 2.80 -5.66
N VAL A 63 -3.27 1.85 -6.57
CA VAL A 63 -3.46 2.01 -8.03
C VAL A 63 -4.76 1.29 -8.39
N ASP A 64 -5.89 1.88 -7.98
CA ASP A 64 -7.21 1.23 -8.08
C ASP A 64 -7.87 1.42 -9.46
N ALA A 65 -7.22 2.14 -10.38
CA ALA A 65 -7.72 2.38 -11.73
C ALA A 65 -6.60 2.46 -12.76
N PRO A 66 -6.81 1.92 -13.98
CA PRO A 66 -5.81 1.93 -15.05
C PRO A 66 -5.76 3.26 -15.83
N ASN A 67 -6.81 4.07 -15.74
CA ASN A 67 -6.96 5.34 -16.46
C ASN A 67 -7.93 6.26 -15.73
N LYS A 68 -8.01 7.52 -16.19
CA LYS A 68 -8.85 8.57 -15.59
C LYS A 68 -10.33 8.21 -15.54
N GLU A 69 -10.87 7.62 -16.60
CA GLU A 69 -12.30 7.29 -16.68
C GLU A 69 -12.69 6.29 -15.58
N VAL A 70 -11.91 5.22 -15.45
CA VAL A 70 -12.12 4.19 -14.41
C VAL A 70 -11.82 4.75 -13.03
N PHE A 71 -10.83 5.65 -12.89
CA PHE A 71 -10.52 6.33 -11.64
C PHE A 71 -11.72 7.17 -11.15
N ASP A 72 -12.29 7.98 -12.02
CA ASP A 72 -13.44 8.82 -11.69
C ASP A 72 -14.68 7.97 -11.33
N GLU A 73 -14.86 6.81 -11.99
CA GLU A 73 -15.95 5.86 -11.68
C GLU A 73 -15.78 5.20 -10.29
N ILE A 74 -14.56 4.74 -9.96
CA ILE A 74 -14.29 3.92 -8.77
C ILE A 74 -13.92 4.76 -7.57
N CYS A 75 -12.93 5.67 -7.72
CA CYS A 75 -12.39 6.46 -6.62
C CYS A 75 -13.29 7.65 -6.26
N ARG A 76 -14.06 8.18 -7.21
CA ARG A 76 -15.07 9.24 -7.03
C ARG A 76 -14.53 10.43 -6.22
N PRO A 77 -13.52 11.13 -6.70
CA PRO A 77 -12.87 12.21 -5.95
C PRO A 77 -13.83 13.40 -5.80
N LYS A 78 -14.52 13.49 -4.66
CA LYS A 78 -15.57 14.52 -4.43
C LYS A 78 -15.02 15.94 -4.32
N TRP A 79 -13.80 16.09 -3.81
CA TRP A 79 -13.25 17.38 -3.41
C TRP A 79 -12.00 17.80 -4.21
N ASN A 80 -11.56 16.99 -5.14
CA ASN A 80 -10.33 17.22 -5.90
C ASN A 80 -10.53 16.85 -7.36
N ALA A 81 -10.92 17.85 -8.17
CA ALA A 81 -11.12 17.67 -9.60
C ALA A 81 -9.84 17.26 -10.34
N ALA A 82 -8.66 17.55 -9.76
CA ALA A 82 -7.35 17.18 -10.29
C ALA A 82 -6.76 15.93 -9.60
N ALA A 83 -7.59 15.07 -9.00
CA ALA A 83 -7.10 13.92 -8.24
C ALA A 83 -6.34 12.92 -9.12
N TRP A 84 -6.83 12.68 -10.34
CA TRP A 84 -6.12 11.82 -11.29
C TRP A 84 -4.77 12.40 -11.70
N GLU A 85 -4.71 13.67 -12.05
CA GLU A 85 -3.50 14.37 -12.46
C GLU A 85 -2.45 14.35 -11.33
N LYS A 86 -2.89 14.52 -10.08
CA LYS A 86 -2.00 14.41 -8.91
C LYS A 86 -1.55 12.97 -8.62
N PHE A 87 -2.43 12.02 -8.82
CA PHE A 87 -2.08 10.61 -8.75
C PHE A 87 -1.04 10.26 -9.83
N ASP A 88 -1.23 10.75 -11.05
CA ASP A 88 -0.30 10.57 -12.16
C ASP A 88 1.08 11.19 -11.89
N GLU A 89 1.11 12.41 -11.28
CA GLU A 89 2.35 13.02 -10.76
C GLU A 89 3.02 12.13 -9.69
N THR A 90 2.24 11.48 -8.82
CA THR A 90 2.78 10.55 -7.83
C THR A 90 3.44 9.36 -8.49
N ILE A 91 2.81 8.77 -9.52
CA ILE A 91 3.38 7.63 -10.26
C ILE A 91 4.78 7.97 -10.79
N ASP A 92 4.97 9.16 -11.36
CA ASP A 92 6.27 9.62 -11.88
C ASP A 92 7.28 9.96 -10.75
N LEU A 93 6.80 10.31 -9.56
CA LEU A 93 7.64 10.60 -8.40
C LEU A 93 8.24 9.34 -7.77
N LEU A 94 7.49 8.21 -7.77
CA LEU A 94 7.84 7.01 -7.02
C LEU A 94 9.27 6.51 -7.24
N PRO A 95 9.82 6.44 -8.47
CA PRO A 95 11.17 5.94 -8.71
C PRO A 95 12.28 6.78 -8.03
N SER A 96 11.97 8.03 -7.64
CA SER A 96 12.93 8.92 -6.98
C SER A 96 12.96 8.78 -5.46
N LEU A 97 12.01 8.04 -4.87
CA LEU A 97 11.90 7.87 -3.42
C LEU A 97 12.77 6.70 -2.94
N ASP A 98 13.67 6.96 -2.00
CA ASP A 98 14.54 5.93 -1.40
C ASP A 98 13.78 5.12 -0.32
N THR A 99 12.78 4.38 -0.76
CA THR A 99 11.99 3.48 0.07
C THR A 99 11.47 2.33 -0.78
N ARG A 100 11.06 1.22 -0.14
CA ARG A 100 10.40 0.14 -0.87
C ARG A 100 9.02 0.58 -1.35
N ILE A 101 8.79 0.49 -2.64
CA ILE A 101 7.52 0.86 -3.27
C ILE A 101 6.68 -0.38 -3.57
N VAL A 102 5.41 -0.32 -3.21
CA VAL A 102 4.41 -1.33 -3.59
C VAL A 102 3.23 -0.64 -4.27
N CYS A 103 2.99 -0.95 -5.53
CA CYS A 103 1.76 -0.59 -6.22
C CYS A 103 0.69 -1.65 -5.88
N ARG A 104 -0.39 -1.22 -5.21
CA ARG A 104 -1.51 -2.10 -4.86
C ARG A 104 -2.68 -1.88 -5.79
N HIS A 105 -3.06 -2.91 -6.53
CA HIS A 105 -4.26 -2.94 -7.36
C HIS A 105 -5.40 -3.60 -6.59
N THR A 106 -6.43 -2.82 -6.19
CA THR A 106 -7.67 -3.40 -5.67
C THR A 106 -8.58 -3.74 -6.83
N LEU A 107 -8.63 -5.01 -7.20
CA LEU A 107 -9.30 -5.51 -8.39
C LEU A 107 -10.78 -5.79 -8.11
N ILE A 108 -11.65 -5.20 -8.92
CA ILE A 108 -13.12 -5.25 -8.82
C ILE A 108 -13.65 -5.91 -10.09
N LYS A 109 -14.25 -7.10 -9.96
CA LYS A 109 -14.81 -7.85 -11.09
C LYS A 109 -15.86 -7.04 -11.84
N GLY A 110 -15.73 -7.00 -13.17
CA GLY A 110 -16.63 -6.24 -14.05
C GLY A 110 -16.42 -4.72 -14.06
N ARG A 111 -15.40 -4.20 -13.36
CA ARG A 111 -15.05 -2.77 -13.30
C ARG A 111 -13.64 -2.52 -13.83
N ASN A 112 -12.62 -2.64 -12.98
CA ASN A 112 -11.24 -2.27 -13.29
C ASN A 112 -10.33 -3.44 -13.69
N MET A 113 -10.78 -4.69 -13.66
CA MET A 113 -9.96 -5.85 -14.00
C MET A 113 -10.30 -6.49 -15.37
N LYS A 114 -10.77 -5.68 -16.32
CA LYS A 114 -11.04 -6.16 -17.67
C LYS A 114 -9.72 -6.40 -18.43
N PRO A 115 -9.68 -7.34 -19.40
CA PRO A 115 -8.45 -7.63 -20.17
C PRO A 115 -7.81 -6.39 -20.81
N GLU A 116 -8.63 -5.46 -21.33
CA GLU A 116 -8.17 -4.19 -21.94
C GLU A 116 -7.51 -3.23 -20.95
N HIS A 117 -7.72 -3.42 -19.64
CA HIS A 117 -7.09 -2.60 -18.59
C HIS A 117 -5.68 -3.07 -18.24
N ILE A 118 -5.33 -4.34 -18.49
CA ILE A 118 -4.04 -4.91 -18.08
C ILE A 118 -2.84 -4.14 -18.68
N PRO A 119 -2.81 -3.84 -20.01
CA PRO A 119 -1.73 -3.04 -20.56
C PRO A 119 -1.64 -1.62 -20.00
N GLN A 120 -2.78 -1.05 -19.58
CA GLN A 120 -2.83 0.30 -19.00
C GLN A 120 -2.27 0.30 -17.57
N TYR A 121 -2.59 -0.72 -16.76
CA TYR A 121 -1.95 -0.92 -15.46
C TYR A 121 -0.43 -1.14 -15.63
N ALA A 122 -0.03 -1.97 -16.59
CA ALA A 122 1.39 -2.20 -16.87
C ALA A 122 2.12 -0.90 -17.22
N ALA A 123 1.47 0.03 -17.94
CA ALA A 123 2.05 1.33 -18.27
C ALA A 123 2.28 2.19 -17.02
N LEU A 124 1.35 2.20 -16.06
CA LEU A 124 1.51 2.88 -14.78
C LEU A 124 2.62 2.22 -13.93
N ASP A 125 2.59 0.89 -13.81
CA ASP A 125 3.58 0.14 -13.03
C ASP A 125 5.00 0.28 -13.60
N ASN A 126 5.16 0.35 -14.92
CA ASN A 126 6.47 0.58 -15.55
C ASN A 126 7.00 1.99 -15.31
N ARG A 127 6.13 3.01 -15.19
CA ARG A 127 6.52 4.37 -14.81
C ARG A 127 6.87 4.45 -13.32
N ALA A 128 6.06 3.82 -12.48
CA ALA A 128 6.25 3.78 -11.03
C ALA A 128 7.46 2.95 -10.61
N ASP A 129 7.89 2.00 -11.43
CA ASP A 129 8.94 1.00 -11.19
C ASP A 129 8.97 0.43 -9.76
N PRO A 130 7.83 -0.09 -9.23
CA PRO A 130 7.76 -0.56 -7.86
C PRO A 130 8.60 -1.82 -7.66
N ASP A 131 9.05 -2.05 -6.41
CA ASP A 131 9.63 -3.32 -6.00
C ASP A 131 8.64 -4.47 -6.18
N TRP A 132 7.38 -4.19 -5.79
CA TRP A 132 6.30 -5.16 -5.91
C TRP A 132 5.00 -4.54 -6.41
N ILE A 133 4.23 -5.36 -7.12
CA ILE A 133 2.84 -5.11 -7.47
C ILE A 133 1.99 -6.11 -6.67
N GLU A 134 1.11 -5.61 -5.80
CA GLU A 134 0.17 -6.42 -5.04
C GLU A 134 -1.21 -6.39 -5.71
N CYS A 135 -1.57 -7.47 -6.40
CA CYS A 135 -2.91 -7.65 -6.96
C CYS A 135 -3.82 -8.23 -5.89
N LYS A 136 -4.84 -7.47 -5.48
CA LYS A 136 -5.74 -7.84 -4.38
C LYS A 136 -7.19 -7.81 -4.80
N GLY A 137 -7.93 -8.88 -4.51
CA GLY A 137 -9.36 -8.93 -4.75
C GLY A 137 -10.14 -7.98 -3.83
N TYR A 138 -11.06 -7.22 -4.43
CA TYR A 138 -12.07 -6.45 -3.69
C TYR A 138 -12.85 -7.33 -2.73
N VAL A 139 -13.16 -6.79 -1.55
CA VAL A 139 -14.00 -7.43 -0.54
C VAL A 139 -15.24 -6.56 -0.29
N HIS A 140 -16.43 -7.15 -0.37
CA HIS A 140 -17.71 -6.46 -0.21
C HIS A 140 -18.00 -6.11 1.25
N VAL A 141 -17.34 -5.06 1.77
CA VAL A 141 -17.45 -4.57 3.16
C VAL A 141 -17.53 -3.05 3.21
N GLY A 142 -18.01 -2.51 4.33
CA GLY A 142 -18.05 -1.06 4.59
C GLY A 142 -18.90 -0.29 3.58
N ASN A 143 -18.53 0.96 3.32
CA ASN A 143 -19.28 1.87 2.45
C ASN A 143 -19.27 1.48 0.97
N SER A 144 -18.38 0.60 0.55
CA SER A 144 -18.36 0.10 -0.83
C SER A 144 -19.64 -0.66 -1.20
N ARG A 145 -20.37 -1.19 -0.20
CA ARG A 145 -21.67 -1.87 -0.37
C ARG A 145 -22.77 -0.96 -0.96
N GLU A 146 -22.62 0.34 -0.85
CA GLU A 146 -23.57 1.29 -1.44
C GLU A 146 -23.49 1.34 -2.97
N ASN A 147 -22.36 0.93 -3.54
CA ASN A 147 -22.05 1.10 -4.96
C ASN A 147 -21.65 -0.20 -5.68
N LEU A 148 -21.33 -1.23 -4.93
CA LEU A 148 -20.87 -2.53 -5.44
C LEU A 148 -21.67 -3.64 -4.78
N THR A 149 -21.67 -4.82 -5.43
CA THR A 149 -22.32 -6.03 -4.94
C THR A 149 -21.29 -7.11 -4.61
N ALA A 150 -21.72 -8.21 -4.00
CA ALA A 150 -20.86 -9.37 -3.76
C ALA A 150 -20.35 -10.01 -5.06
N GLU A 151 -21.07 -9.85 -6.17
CA GLU A 151 -20.66 -10.32 -7.50
C GLU A 151 -19.43 -9.61 -8.06
N ASN A 152 -19.15 -8.40 -7.55
CA ASN A 152 -17.94 -7.66 -7.91
C ASN A 152 -16.68 -8.19 -7.17
N MET A 153 -16.83 -9.15 -6.26
CA MET A 153 -15.68 -9.79 -5.62
C MET A 153 -15.08 -10.84 -6.57
N PRO A 154 -13.81 -10.69 -6.99
CA PRO A 154 -13.14 -11.69 -7.78
C PRO A 154 -12.84 -12.93 -6.92
N PHE A 155 -12.82 -14.11 -7.54
CA PHE A 155 -12.22 -15.29 -6.94
C PHE A 155 -10.70 -15.19 -6.96
N HIS A 156 -10.02 -16.08 -6.24
CA HIS A 156 -8.55 -16.06 -6.22
C HIS A 156 -7.96 -16.37 -7.60
N GLU A 157 -8.58 -17.27 -8.33
CA GLU A 157 -8.22 -17.63 -9.71
C GLU A 157 -8.29 -16.42 -10.65
N ASP A 158 -9.32 -15.57 -10.53
CA ASP A 158 -9.44 -14.34 -11.31
C ASP A 158 -8.22 -13.39 -11.04
N ILE A 159 -7.74 -13.36 -9.77
CA ILE A 159 -6.56 -12.57 -9.37
C ILE A 159 -5.28 -13.15 -9.95
N LEU A 160 -5.13 -14.47 -9.92
CA LEU A 160 -3.97 -15.15 -10.51
C LEU A 160 -3.92 -14.95 -12.03
N ASP A 161 -5.05 -15.07 -12.72
CA ASP A 161 -5.13 -14.85 -14.17
C ASP A 161 -4.72 -13.43 -14.55
N PHE A 162 -5.25 -12.43 -13.81
CA PHE A 162 -4.87 -11.03 -13.99
C PHE A 162 -3.37 -10.81 -13.74
N SER A 163 -2.85 -11.34 -12.64
CA SER A 163 -1.44 -11.18 -12.24
C SER A 163 -0.48 -11.84 -13.23
N ASN A 164 -0.82 -13.04 -13.72
CA ASN A 164 -0.04 -13.74 -14.73
C ASN A 164 -0.03 -13.01 -16.09
N ALA A 165 -1.12 -12.32 -16.43
CA ALA A 165 -1.19 -11.51 -17.65
C ALA A 165 -0.45 -10.16 -17.49
N LEU A 166 -0.44 -9.57 -16.30
CA LEU A 166 0.26 -8.31 -15.99
C LEU A 166 1.80 -8.49 -15.92
N ALA A 167 2.24 -9.56 -15.27
CA ALA A 167 3.64 -9.77 -14.91
C ALA A 167 4.61 -9.64 -16.10
N PRO A 168 4.40 -10.30 -17.25
CA PRO A 168 5.31 -10.19 -18.39
C PRO A 168 5.34 -8.79 -19.03
N LEU A 169 4.26 -7.98 -18.88
CA LEU A 169 4.20 -6.62 -19.40
C LEU A 169 5.00 -5.62 -18.56
N THR A 170 5.41 -6.03 -17.34
CA THR A 170 6.15 -5.21 -16.39
C THR A 170 7.57 -5.74 -16.12
N ASP A 171 8.05 -6.68 -16.92
CA ASP A 171 9.34 -7.36 -16.70
C ASP A 171 9.47 -7.95 -15.28
N ARG A 172 8.38 -8.55 -14.81
CA ARG A 172 8.23 -9.17 -13.49
C ARG A 172 7.63 -10.56 -13.62
N LYS A 173 7.54 -11.27 -12.49
CA LYS A 173 6.94 -12.60 -12.39
C LYS A 173 6.06 -12.70 -11.15
N LEU A 174 5.14 -13.64 -11.14
CA LEU A 174 4.43 -14.01 -9.92
C LEU A 174 5.44 -14.59 -8.92
N LEU A 175 5.52 -13.99 -7.73
CA LEU A 175 6.46 -14.38 -6.67
C LEU A 175 5.79 -15.24 -5.60
N ASP A 176 4.57 -14.87 -5.21
CA ASP A 176 3.83 -15.51 -4.13
C ASP A 176 2.33 -15.20 -4.26
N ASP A 177 1.49 -15.98 -3.59
CA ASP A 177 0.06 -15.74 -3.53
C ASP A 177 -0.56 -16.19 -2.20
N SER A 178 -1.73 -15.67 -1.88
CA SER A 178 -2.48 -16.00 -0.67
C SER A 178 -3.97 -16.18 -0.99
N PRO A 179 -4.43 -17.42 -1.22
CA PRO A 179 -5.82 -17.70 -1.52
C PRO A 179 -6.82 -17.17 -0.47
N PRO A 180 -6.58 -17.33 0.85
CA PRO A 180 -7.50 -16.80 1.86
C PRO A 180 -7.67 -15.28 1.80
N SER A 181 -6.60 -14.56 1.40
CA SER A 181 -6.60 -13.10 1.28
C SER A 181 -6.96 -12.62 -0.12
N ARG A 182 -7.04 -13.52 -1.09
CA ARG A 182 -7.20 -13.20 -2.52
C ARG A 182 -6.18 -12.15 -2.97
N VAL A 183 -4.91 -12.45 -2.71
CA VAL A 183 -3.78 -11.60 -3.05
C VAL A 183 -2.79 -12.40 -3.88
N ALA A 184 -2.20 -11.75 -4.88
CA ALA A 184 -1.05 -12.22 -5.63
C ALA A 184 0.03 -11.14 -5.61
N LEU A 185 1.29 -11.56 -5.44
CA LEU A 185 2.44 -10.68 -5.41
C LEU A 185 3.27 -10.87 -6.69
N VAL A 186 3.43 -9.79 -7.43
CA VAL A 186 4.23 -9.74 -8.66
C VAL A 186 5.46 -8.86 -8.43
N GLY A 187 6.63 -9.32 -8.84
CA GLY A 187 7.88 -8.59 -8.65
C GLY A 187 9.06 -9.26 -9.34
N ARG A 188 10.25 -8.68 -9.19
CA ARG A 188 11.49 -9.28 -9.70
C ARG A 188 12.02 -10.34 -8.74
N GLU A 189 12.05 -10.00 -7.44
CA GLU A 189 12.52 -10.89 -6.36
C GLU A 189 11.87 -10.55 -5.01
N ILE A 190 12.00 -11.46 -4.04
CA ILE A 190 11.59 -11.21 -2.67
C ILE A 190 12.81 -10.71 -1.89
N VAL A 191 12.79 -9.45 -1.49
CA VAL A 191 13.84 -8.83 -0.68
C VAL A 191 13.33 -8.61 0.74
N PRO A 192 14.04 -9.08 1.78
CA PRO A 192 13.67 -8.82 3.17
C PRO A 192 13.58 -7.32 3.48
N ILE A 193 12.65 -6.94 4.35
CA ILE A 193 12.54 -5.56 4.84
C ILE A 193 13.70 -5.28 5.79
N PRO A 194 14.50 -4.20 5.57
CA PRO A 194 15.50 -3.79 6.54
C PRO A 194 14.81 -3.34 7.84
N ILE A 195 15.27 -3.85 8.97
CA ILE A 195 14.74 -3.48 10.29
C ILE A 195 15.60 -2.32 10.81
N PRO A 196 15.00 -1.13 11.09
CA PRO A 196 15.74 -0.02 11.69
C PRO A 196 16.35 -0.42 13.04
N GLU A 197 17.54 0.07 13.32
CA GLU A 197 18.12 -0.05 14.66
C GLU A 197 17.38 0.86 15.64
N ALA A 198 16.97 0.32 16.79
CA ALA A 198 16.36 1.13 17.84
C ALA A 198 17.40 2.08 18.44
N THR A 199 17.12 3.38 18.34
CA THR A 199 17.98 4.44 18.90
C THR A 199 17.43 5.02 20.20
N MET A 200 16.16 4.75 20.51
CA MET A 200 15.52 5.11 21.79
C MET A 200 15.45 3.92 22.74
N TYR A 201 15.73 4.19 24.01
CA TYR A 201 15.52 3.24 25.08
C TYR A 201 14.03 3.01 25.31
N PHE A 202 13.65 1.79 25.62
CA PHE A 202 12.27 1.43 25.95
C PHE A 202 11.84 2.04 27.28
N PRO A 203 10.50 2.17 27.51
CA PRO A 203 9.90 2.80 28.69
C PRO A 203 10.30 2.22 30.04
N GLU A 204 10.97 1.10 30.11
CA GLU A 204 11.55 0.57 31.36
C GLU A 204 12.49 1.58 32.01
N ASP A 205 13.18 2.40 31.20
CA ASP A 205 14.08 3.46 31.68
C ASP A 205 13.34 4.74 32.07
N LEU A 206 12.07 4.90 31.68
CA LEU A 206 11.23 6.08 31.94
C LEU A 206 10.30 5.90 33.15
N GLY A 207 10.38 4.80 33.89
CA GLY A 207 9.51 4.53 35.04
C GLY A 207 8.03 4.32 34.71
N ILE A 208 7.67 4.20 33.43
CA ILE A 208 6.30 4.00 32.94
C ILE A 208 5.87 2.52 33.02
N ALA A 209 6.82 1.62 33.31
CA ALA A 209 6.59 0.18 33.34
C ALA A 209 5.52 -0.28 34.36
N GLU A 210 5.21 0.50 35.39
CA GLU A 210 4.20 0.13 36.38
C GLU A 210 2.76 0.43 35.91
N SER A 211 2.54 1.47 35.09
CA SER A 211 1.19 1.82 34.63
C SER A 211 0.67 0.93 33.50
N VAL A 212 1.54 0.22 32.79
CA VAL A 212 1.17 -0.66 31.64
C VAL A 212 0.89 -2.10 32.08
N LYS A 213 1.31 -2.51 33.29
CA LYS A 213 1.09 -3.88 33.82
C LYS A 213 -0.39 -4.26 33.99
N HIS A 214 -1.30 -3.29 33.96
CA HIS A 214 -2.74 -3.52 34.12
C HIS A 214 -3.53 -3.60 32.82
N LEU A 215 -2.90 -3.34 31.65
CA LEU A 215 -3.54 -3.59 30.35
C LEU A 215 -3.43 -5.08 30.02
N LYS A 216 -4.45 -5.84 30.44
CA LYS A 216 -4.65 -7.21 29.93
C LYS A 216 -4.88 -7.11 28.42
N ILE A 217 -3.87 -7.50 27.65
CA ILE A 217 -4.01 -7.77 26.22
C ILE A 217 -4.97 -8.97 26.14
N ILE A 218 -6.19 -8.73 25.69
CA ILE A 218 -7.14 -9.79 25.34
C ILE A 218 -6.53 -10.51 24.15
N GLN A 219 -6.24 -11.79 24.34
CA GLN A 219 -5.76 -12.73 23.33
C GLN A 219 -6.86 -13.02 22.32
#